data_e6ee66eaf09cdbe44b43b9496d842506
#
_entry.id   e6ee66eaf09cdbe44b43b9496d842506
#
_cell.length_a   1.000
_cell.length_b   1.000
_cell.length_c   1.000
_cell.angle_alpha   90.00
_cell.angle_beta   90.00
_cell.angle_gamma   90.00
#
_symmetry.space_group_name_H-M   'P 1'
#
loop_
_entity.id
_entity.type
_entity.pdbx_description
1 polymer ?
#
loop_
_entity_poly.entity_id
_entity_poly.type
_entity_poly.pdbx_seq_one_letter_code
_entity_poly.pdbx_strand_id
1 'polypeptide(L)'
;LIWEKALSKNQEMDMHSFFRVLPLDEKCRELGNQYILPVSCFGNNLFLMDWDADSMDQIEFNDLYEFLYEIKYGEKLNEENVQNGIPKEQFEDVICAFFDISTGDLEVYARYDAETGLYPWEPVGPRNRVSQFLPFPEVVKCVENADGTWTLYVEGIMVIEGDDCTFKHTVTMKERDGGWIYMGNDVNEEGSDSIPAYKPRREF
;
A
#
# COMPACT_ATOMS: atom_id res chain seq x y z
N LEU A 1 -0.41 -2.06 -28.75
CA LEU A 1 -1.47 -2.88 -29.41
C LEU A 1 -2.69 -3.08 -28.50
N ILE A 2 -2.54 -3.43 -27.23
CA ILE A 2 -3.65 -3.57 -26.28
C ILE A 2 -4.16 -2.17 -25.88
N TRP A 3 -3.28 -1.24 -25.66
CA TRP A 3 -3.58 0.17 -25.36
C TRP A 3 -4.40 0.84 -26.46
N GLU A 4 -4.03 0.64 -27.72
CA GLU A 4 -4.74 1.20 -28.85
C GLU A 4 -6.15 0.65 -29.01
N LYS A 5 -6.37 -0.63 -28.69
CA LYS A 5 -7.72 -1.24 -28.72
C LYS A 5 -8.61 -0.75 -27.58
N ALA A 6 -8.05 -0.46 -26.41
CA ALA A 6 -8.80 0.08 -25.28
C ALA A 6 -9.18 1.54 -25.53
N LEU A 7 -8.27 2.35 -26.03
CA LEU A 7 -8.51 3.77 -26.35
C LEU A 7 -9.50 3.96 -27.50
N SER A 8 -9.58 3.02 -28.43
CA SER A 8 -10.51 3.10 -29.57
C SER A 8 -11.99 2.89 -29.20
N LYS A 9 -12.29 2.44 -28.00
CA LYS A 9 -13.67 2.16 -27.52
C LYS A 9 -14.36 3.34 -26.85
N ASN A 10 -13.70 4.50 -26.75
CA ASN A 10 -14.29 5.75 -26.23
C ASN A 10 -14.99 5.60 -24.86
N GLN A 11 -14.48 4.71 -24.02
CA GLN A 11 -14.91 4.59 -22.63
C GLN A 11 -13.94 5.41 -21.78
N GLU A 12 -14.47 6.33 -20.98
CA GLU A 12 -13.76 6.85 -19.81
C GLU A 12 -13.54 5.66 -18.88
N MET A 13 -12.41 4.98 -19.05
CA MET A 13 -12.04 3.89 -18.18
C MET A 13 -11.24 4.46 -17.04
N ASP A 14 -11.75 4.27 -15.84
CA ASP A 14 -10.96 4.30 -14.62
C ASP A 14 -9.73 3.37 -14.82
N MET A 15 -8.57 3.79 -14.35
CA MET A 15 -7.35 2.97 -14.44
C MET A 15 -7.55 1.58 -13.82
N HIS A 16 -8.41 1.46 -12.81
CA HIS A 16 -8.81 0.19 -12.22
C HIS A 16 -9.56 -0.76 -13.14
N SER A 17 -10.39 -0.22 -14.01
CA SER A 17 -11.19 -1.02 -14.93
C SER A 17 -10.52 -1.21 -16.29
N PHE A 18 -9.27 -0.79 -16.43
CA PHE A 18 -8.57 -0.83 -17.70
C PHE A 18 -8.48 -2.25 -18.28
N PHE A 19 -8.25 -3.23 -17.43
CA PHE A 19 -8.10 -4.63 -17.83
C PHE A 19 -9.41 -5.40 -17.78
N ARG A 20 -10.29 -5.06 -16.85
CA ARG A 20 -11.60 -5.71 -16.70
C ARG A 20 -12.61 -4.81 -16.01
N VAL A 21 -13.88 -5.05 -16.27
CA VAL A 21 -14.99 -4.36 -15.61
C VAL A 21 -15.49 -5.24 -14.47
N LEU A 22 -15.30 -4.79 -13.24
CA LEU A 22 -15.77 -5.48 -12.03
C LEU A 22 -17.04 -4.81 -11.52
N PRO A 23 -18.09 -5.57 -11.21
CA PRO A 23 -19.33 -5.03 -10.63
C PRO A 23 -19.16 -4.78 -9.13
N LEU A 24 -18.20 -3.91 -8.77
CA LEU A 24 -17.94 -3.54 -7.39
C LEU A 24 -18.99 -2.54 -6.90
N ASP A 25 -19.36 -2.68 -5.62
CA ASP A 25 -20.15 -1.63 -4.95
C ASP A 25 -19.31 -0.36 -4.73
N GLU A 26 -20.00 0.74 -4.38
CA GLU A 26 -19.37 2.04 -4.20
C GLU A 26 -18.31 2.04 -3.09
N LYS A 27 -18.60 1.39 -1.95
CA LYS A 27 -17.68 1.30 -0.81
C LYS A 27 -16.40 0.54 -1.19
N CYS A 28 -16.53 -0.55 -1.91
CA CYS A 28 -15.40 -1.34 -2.40
C CYS A 28 -14.48 -0.54 -3.32
N ARG A 29 -15.06 0.25 -4.23
CA ARG A 29 -14.30 1.16 -5.10
C ARG A 29 -13.62 2.29 -4.32
N GLU A 30 -14.34 2.87 -3.36
CA GLU A 30 -13.80 3.92 -2.51
C GLU A 30 -12.55 3.42 -1.76
N LEU A 31 -12.65 2.30 -1.06
CA LEU A 31 -11.55 1.72 -0.30
C LEU A 31 -10.36 1.35 -1.21
N GLY A 32 -10.65 0.72 -2.36
CA GLY A 32 -9.63 0.38 -3.34
C GLY A 32 -8.87 1.59 -3.86
N ASN A 33 -9.59 2.64 -4.26
CA ASN A 33 -8.99 3.85 -4.83
C ASN A 33 -8.24 4.69 -3.80
N GLN A 34 -8.74 4.76 -2.56
CA GLN A 34 -8.16 5.64 -1.55
C GLN A 34 -7.03 4.99 -0.75
N TYR A 35 -7.07 3.66 -0.53
CA TYR A 35 -6.17 3.00 0.41
C TYR A 35 -5.33 1.87 -0.21
N ILE A 36 -5.78 1.22 -1.27
CA ILE A 36 -5.02 0.11 -1.88
C ILE A 36 -4.16 0.61 -3.04
N LEU A 37 -4.77 1.30 -3.98
CA LEU A 37 -4.08 1.77 -5.18
C LEU A 37 -2.92 2.73 -4.90
N PRO A 38 -3.05 3.77 -4.04
CA PRO A 38 -1.95 4.70 -3.79
C PRO A 38 -0.75 4.06 -3.11
N VAL A 39 -0.97 3.09 -2.22
CA VAL A 39 0.11 2.35 -1.54
C VAL A 39 0.76 1.36 -2.49
N SER A 40 -0.06 0.60 -3.25
CA SER A 40 0.43 -0.36 -4.24
C SER A 40 1.43 -1.39 -3.67
N CYS A 41 2.15 -2.05 -4.54
CA CYS A 41 3.22 -2.99 -4.23
C CYS A 41 4.60 -2.39 -4.51
N PHE A 42 4.69 -1.06 -4.66
CA PHE A 42 5.90 -0.38 -5.08
C PHE A 42 6.59 0.32 -3.91
N GLY A 43 7.85 -0.05 -3.67
CA GLY A 43 8.72 0.65 -2.72
C GLY A 43 8.35 0.50 -1.24
N ASN A 44 7.46 -0.42 -0.91
CA ASN A 44 7.07 -0.79 0.46
C ASN A 44 6.71 -2.28 0.51
N ASN A 45 6.54 -2.84 1.71
CA ASN A 45 6.23 -4.26 1.90
C ASN A 45 4.82 -4.53 2.43
N LEU A 46 3.96 -3.51 2.59
CA LEU A 46 2.67 -3.64 3.26
C LEU A 46 1.80 -4.77 2.72
N PHE A 47 1.75 -4.93 1.39
CA PHE A 47 0.91 -5.92 0.70
C PHE A 47 1.69 -7.11 0.14
N LEU A 48 2.98 -7.24 0.47
CA LEU A 48 3.87 -8.27 -0.07
C LEU A 48 4.17 -9.40 0.92
N MET A 49 3.60 -9.33 2.12
CA MET A 49 3.81 -10.31 3.19
C MET A 49 2.58 -10.43 4.07
N ASP A 50 2.50 -11.53 4.83
CA ASP A 50 1.51 -11.68 5.89
C ASP A 50 1.88 -10.81 7.07
N TRP A 51 0.90 -10.10 7.61
CA TRP A 51 1.05 -9.38 8.87
C TRP A 51 -0.33 -9.11 9.51
N ASP A 52 -0.32 -8.95 10.82
CA ASP A 52 -1.46 -8.60 11.67
C ASP A 52 -1.01 -7.74 12.85
N ALA A 53 -1.86 -7.57 13.86
CA ALA A 53 -1.56 -6.78 15.06
C ALA A 53 -0.33 -7.30 15.85
N ASP A 54 -0.04 -8.59 15.79
CA ASP A 54 1.06 -9.23 16.53
C ASP A 54 2.39 -9.22 15.76
N SER A 55 2.37 -8.84 14.48
CA SER A 55 3.51 -8.88 13.55
C SER A 55 3.80 -7.57 12.82
N MET A 56 3.30 -6.45 13.35
CA MET A 56 3.56 -5.10 12.80
C MET A 56 5.04 -4.71 12.78
N ASP A 57 5.88 -5.33 13.59
CA ASP A 57 7.33 -5.13 13.62
C ASP A 57 8.02 -5.50 12.30
N GLN A 58 7.36 -6.26 11.43
CA GLN A 58 7.84 -6.62 10.11
C GLN A 58 7.54 -5.57 9.02
N ILE A 59 6.67 -4.60 9.33
CA ILE A 59 6.32 -3.52 8.40
C ILE A 59 7.43 -2.47 8.38
N GLU A 60 7.91 -2.13 7.19
CA GLU A 60 8.85 -1.03 7.00
C GLU A 60 8.10 0.31 6.90
N PHE A 61 7.68 0.84 8.06
CA PHE A 61 6.90 2.07 8.17
C PHE A 61 7.56 3.29 7.52
N ASN A 62 8.90 3.35 7.56
CA ASN A 62 9.67 4.42 6.94
C ASN A 62 9.47 4.46 5.41
N ASP A 63 9.33 3.28 4.80
CA ASP A 63 9.13 3.13 3.36
C ASP A 63 7.65 3.34 2.95
N LEU A 64 6.72 3.26 3.91
CA LEU A 64 5.31 3.56 3.72
C LEU A 64 4.97 5.05 3.83
N TYR A 65 5.78 5.80 4.56
CA TYR A 65 5.44 7.16 4.99
C TYR A 65 4.99 8.07 3.85
N GLU A 66 5.70 8.12 2.73
CA GLU A 66 5.37 9.04 1.64
C GLU A 66 4.01 8.73 0.99
N PHE A 67 3.64 7.44 0.88
CA PHE A 67 2.35 7.02 0.32
C PHE A 67 1.21 7.39 1.26
N LEU A 68 1.38 7.16 2.55
CA LEU A 68 0.39 7.49 3.58
C LEU A 68 0.27 9.01 3.78
N TYR A 69 1.36 9.74 3.64
CA TYR A 69 1.36 11.20 3.64
C TYR A 69 0.48 11.74 2.51
N GLU A 70 0.64 11.21 1.29
CA GLU A 70 -0.16 11.61 0.13
C GLU A 70 -1.64 11.30 0.33
N ILE A 71 -1.98 10.13 0.90
CA ILE A 71 -3.37 9.79 1.23
C ILE A 71 -3.95 10.76 2.26
N LYS A 72 -3.20 11.06 3.32
CA LYS A 72 -3.67 11.89 4.44
C LYS A 72 -3.88 13.34 4.06
N TYR A 73 -2.95 13.92 3.33
CA TYR A 73 -2.94 15.36 3.03
C TYR A 73 -3.36 15.71 1.60
N GLY A 74 -3.49 14.72 0.71
CA GLY A 74 -3.86 14.92 -0.70
C GLY A 74 -2.78 15.61 -1.53
N GLU A 75 -1.54 15.65 -1.03
CA GLU A 75 -0.39 16.26 -1.70
C GLU A 75 0.86 15.39 -1.58
N LYS A 76 1.76 15.52 -2.53
CA LYS A 76 3.03 14.78 -2.51
C LYS A 76 3.96 15.30 -1.43
N LEU A 77 4.68 14.37 -0.80
CA LEU A 77 5.74 14.71 0.13
C LEU A 77 6.82 15.55 -0.58
N ASN A 78 7.17 16.68 0.02
CA ASN A 78 8.34 17.44 -0.45
C ASN A 78 9.61 16.80 0.11
N GLU A 79 10.30 16.03 -0.72
CA GLU A 79 11.51 15.30 -0.37
C GLU A 79 12.64 16.22 0.15
N GLU A 80 12.71 17.45 -0.32
CA GLU A 80 13.73 18.42 0.14
C GLU A 80 13.61 18.74 1.64
N ASN A 81 12.39 18.72 2.17
CA ASN A 81 12.13 19.03 3.58
C ASN A 81 12.49 17.89 4.53
N VAL A 82 12.65 16.68 4.02
CA VAL A 82 12.83 15.45 4.82
C VAL A 82 14.13 14.70 4.49
N GLN A 83 15.05 15.32 3.78
CA GLN A 83 16.34 14.70 3.39
C GLN A 83 17.17 14.14 4.57
N ASN A 84 17.02 14.74 5.75
CA ASN A 84 17.75 14.32 6.96
C ASN A 84 16.93 13.35 7.82
N GLY A 85 15.69 13.05 7.42
CA GLY A 85 14.71 12.27 8.18
C GLY A 85 13.45 13.09 8.46
N ILE A 86 12.45 12.43 9.04
CA ILE A 86 11.12 13.01 9.28
C ILE A 86 10.97 13.33 10.76
N PRO A 87 10.54 14.56 11.12
CA PRO A 87 10.30 14.94 12.51
C PRO A 87 9.30 13.99 13.19
N LYS A 88 9.56 13.66 14.48
CA LYS A 88 8.78 12.70 15.25
C LYS A 88 7.28 12.93 15.15
N GLU A 89 6.81 14.12 15.50
CA GLU A 89 5.39 14.44 15.52
C GLU A 89 4.73 14.25 14.15
N GLN A 90 5.43 14.62 13.08
CA GLN A 90 4.92 14.50 11.71
C GLN A 90 4.84 13.03 11.26
N PHE A 91 5.84 12.21 11.59
CA PHE A 91 5.85 10.80 11.24
C PHE A 91 4.74 10.04 11.97
N GLU A 92 4.64 10.23 13.29
CA GLU A 92 3.65 9.58 14.14
C GLU A 92 2.22 10.01 13.75
N ASP A 93 2.00 11.28 13.45
CA ASP A 93 0.70 11.78 13.00
C ASP A 93 0.24 11.10 11.69
N VAL A 94 1.16 10.82 10.79
CA VAL A 94 0.83 10.11 9.54
C VAL A 94 0.59 8.62 9.82
N ILE A 95 1.54 7.92 10.43
CA ILE A 95 1.46 6.46 10.57
C ILE A 95 0.30 6.05 11.49
N CYS A 96 0.12 6.71 12.64
CA CYS A 96 -0.96 6.39 13.57
C CYS A 96 -2.36 6.73 13.02
N ALA A 97 -2.46 7.51 11.94
CA ALA A 97 -3.74 7.71 11.24
C ALA A 97 -4.21 6.45 10.50
N PHE A 98 -3.29 5.57 10.09
CA PHE A 98 -3.57 4.39 9.28
C PHE A 98 -3.33 3.05 10.00
N PHE A 99 -2.73 3.06 11.20
CA PHE A 99 -2.45 1.86 11.97
C PHE A 99 -2.87 2.03 13.43
N ASP A 100 -3.30 0.95 14.05
CA ASP A 100 -3.56 0.90 15.50
C ASP A 100 -2.28 0.48 16.24
N ILE A 101 -1.32 1.40 16.28
CA ILE A 101 0.00 1.19 16.87
C ILE A 101 0.29 2.25 17.93
N SER A 102 0.94 1.85 19.02
CA SER A 102 1.41 2.82 20.00
C SER A 102 2.62 3.60 19.47
N THR A 103 2.79 4.85 19.89
CA THR A 103 3.98 5.62 19.52
C THR A 103 5.27 4.98 20.05
N GLY A 104 5.22 4.30 21.21
CA GLY A 104 6.38 3.59 21.75
C GLY A 104 6.83 2.40 20.89
N ASP A 105 5.87 1.61 20.38
CA ASP A 105 6.18 0.51 19.45
C ASP A 105 6.68 1.07 18.11
N LEU A 106 6.05 2.14 17.64
CA LEU A 106 6.44 2.78 16.38
C LEU A 106 7.87 3.36 16.45
N GLU A 107 8.27 3.94 17.60
CA GLU A 107 9.65 4.38 17.81
C GLU A 107 10.66 3.23 17.61
N VAL A 108 10.33 2.04 18.09
CA VAL A 108 11.16 0.85 17.94
C VAL A 108 11.15 0.34 16.50
N TYR A 109 9.96 0.13 15.93
CA TYR A 109 9.80 -0.48 14.60
C TYR A 109 10.34 0.40 13.49
N ALA A 110 10.06 1.71 13.56
CA ALA A 110 10.54 2.69 12.59
C ALA A 110 11.90 3.33 12.94
N ARG A 111 12.59 2.80 13.98
CA ARG A 111 13.96 3.15 14.34
C ARG A 111 14.16 4.66 14.62
N TYR A 112 13.30 5.21 15.49
CA TYR A 112 13.41 6.60 15.90
C TYR A 112 14.77 6.92 16.51
N ASP A 113 15.39 8.00 16.07
CA ASP A 113 16.64 8.50 16.63
C ASP A 113 16.37 9.62 17.65
N ALA A 114 16.52 9.29 18.94
CA ALA A 114 16.27 10.23 20.02
C ALA A 114 17.30 11.37 20.10
N GLU A 115 18.50 11.22 19.51
CA GLU A 115 19.52 12.26 19.50
C GLU A 115 19.19 13.34 18.49
N THR A 116 18.67 12.98 17.33
CA THR A 116 18.28 13.91 16.28
C THR A 116 16.82 14.32 16.35
N GLY A 117 15.97 13.53 17.00
CA GLY A 117 14.51 13.72 17.04
C GLY A 117 13.80 13.35 15.74
N LEU A 118 14.44 12.52 14.92
CA LEU A 118 13.98 12.19 13.57
C LEU A 118 13.76 10.68 13.40
N TYR A 119 12.82 10.32 12.53
CA TYR A 119 12.71 9.00 11.93
C TYR A 119 13.53 8.97 10.62
N PRO A 120 14.35 7.93 10.40
CA PRO A 120 15.10 7.82 9.16
C PRO A 120 14.18 7.65 7.96
N TRP A 121 14.48 8.33 6.87
CA TRP A 121 13.73 8.22 5.62
C TRP A 121 14.65 8.38 4.41
N GLU A 122 14.34 7.66 3.35
CA GLU A 122 15.01 7.77 2.05
C GLU A 122 13.98 7.72 0.92
N PRO A 123 14.17 8.45 -0.18
CA PRO A 123 13.25 8.40 -1.31
C PRO A 123 13.30 7.04 -2.01
N VAL A 124 12.24 6.71 -2.77
CA VAL A 124 12.24 5.53 -3.64
C VAL A 124 13.36 5.65 -4.66
N GLY A 125 14.44 4.95 -4.39
CA GLY A 125 15.62 4.93 -5.24
C GLY A 125 15.56 3.87 -6.35
N PRO A 126 16.60 3.81 -7.20
CA PRO A 126 16.69 2.81 -8.27
C PRO A 126 16.75 1.37 -7.76
N ARG A 127 17.10 1.15 -6.48
CA ARG A 127 17.15 -0.19 -5.85
C ARG A 127 15.78 -0.86 -5.77
N ASN A 128 14.71 -0.08 -5.63
CA ASN A 128 13.33 -0.57 -5.54
C ASN A 128 12.58 -0.50 -6.89
N ARG A 129 13.23 -0.08 -7.95
CA ARG A 129 12.72 -0.17 -9.32
C ARG A 129 13.05 -1.54 -9.91
N VAL A 130 12.49 -2.58 -9.30
CA VAL A 130 12.88 -3.97 -9.62
C VAL A 130 12.35 -4.43 -10.97
N SER A 131 11.32 -3.78 -11.52
CA SER A 131 10.74 -4.12 -12.82
C SER A 131 10.08 -2.92 -13.47
N GLN A 132 10.14 -2.86 -14.81
CA GLN A 132 9.31 -1.95 -15.61
C GLN A 132 7.82 -2.36 -15.55
N PHE A 133 7.54 -3.54 -15.02
CA PHE A 133 6.23 -4.17 -14.99
C PHE A 133 5.94 -4.59 -13.54
N LEU A 134 5.51 -3.62 -12.72
CA LEU A 134 5.00 -3.92 -11.39
C LEU A 134 3.53 -4.34 -11.50
N PRO A 135 3.10 -5.32 -10.69
CA PRO A 135 1.69 -5.66 -10.60
C PRO A 135 0.88 -4.45 -10.12
N PHE A 136 -0.23 -4.22 -10.79
CA PHE A 136 -1.19 -3.21 -10.42
C PHE A 136 -2.21 -3.82 -9.45
N PRO A 137 -2.45 -3.26 -8.26
CA PRO A 137 -3.39 -3.81 -7.31
C PRO A 137 -4.82 -3.50 -7.74
N GLU A 138 -5.62 -4.53 -7.97
CA GLU A 138 -7.03 -4.42 -8.28
C GLU A 138 -7.87 -5.08 -7.19
N VAL A 139 -8.73 -4.28 -6.54
CA VAL A 139 -9.71 -4.82 -5.58
C VAL A 139 -10.82 -5.49 -6.38
N VAL A 140 -11.01 -6.80 -6.18
CA VAL A 140 -11.97 -7.60 -6.93
C VAL A 140 -13.25 -7.90 -6.14
N LYS A 141 -13.20 -7.77 -4.82
CA LYS A 141 -14.33 -8.03 -3.92
C LYS A 141 -14.07 -7.40 -2.56
N CYS A 142 -15.13 -6.95 -1.88
CA CYS A 142 -15.09 -6.59 -0.46
C CYS A 142 -16.17 -7.34 0.29
N VAL A 143 -15.92 -7.59 1.58
CA VAL A 143 -16.87 -8.21 2.48
C VAL A 143 -16.81 -7.47 3.81
N GLU A 144 -17.96 -7.01 4.28
CA GLU A 144 -18.11 -6.53 5.65
C GLU A 144 -18.23 -7.73 6.60
N ASN A 145 -17.38 -7.76 7.61
CA ASN A 145 -17.34 -8.82 8.60
C ASN A 145 -18.27 -8.52 9.80
N ALA A 146 -18.64 -9.55 10.53
CA ALA A 146 -19.55 -9.42 11.67
C ALA A 146 -19.01 -8.55 12.83
N ASP A 147 -17.70 -8.34 12.88
CA ASP A 147 -16.99 -7.50 13.86
C ASP A 147 -16.82 -6.04 13.42
N GLY A 148 -17.39 -5.68 12.27
CA GLY A 148 -17.32 -4.33 11.68
C GLY A 148 -16.03 -4.03 10.92
N THR A 149 -15.16 -5.02 10.74
CA THR A 149 -14.02 -4.91 9.81
C THR A 149 -14.45 -5.21 8.38
N TRP A 150 -13.62 -4.84 7.42
CA TRP A 150 -13.82 -5.14 6.02
C TRP A 150 -12.64 -5.91 5.47
N THR A 151 -12.93 -6.99 4.73
CA THR A 151 -11.93 -7.76 3.99
C THR A 151 -12.00 -7.38 2.53
N LEU A 152 -10.90 -6.85 2.00
CA LEU A 152 -10.71 -6.51 0.60
C LEU A 152 -9.89 -7.62 -0.06
N TYR A 153 -10.44 -8.23 -1.10
CA TYR A 153 -9.74 -9.22 -1.93
C TYR A 153 -9.05 -8.47 -3.07
N VAL A 154 -7.73 -8.60 -3.12
CA VAL A 154 -6.89 -7.85 -4.06
C VAL A 154 -6.15 -8.82 -4.97
N GLU A 155 -6.10 -8.50 -6.26
CA GLU A 155 -5.31 -9.20 -7.25
C GLU A 155 -4.21 -8.29 -7.78
N GLY A 156 -2.97 -8.77 -7.76
CA GLY A 156 -1.85 -8.11 -8.43
C GLY A 156 -1.93 -8.40 -9.92
N ILE A 157 -2.33 -7.40 -10.70
CA ILE A 157 -2.56 -7.53 -12.13
C ILE A 157 -1.30 -7.15 -12.91
N MET A 158 -0.83 -8.06 -13.75
CA MET A 158 0.24 -7.81 -14.69
C MET A 158 -0.10 -8.47 -16.02
N VAL A 159 -0.32 -7.66 -17.06
CA VAL A 159 -0.63 -8.18 -18.39
C VAL A 159 0.66 -8.52 -19.11
N ILE A 160 1.05 -9.80 -19.06
CA ILE A 160 2.15 -10.36 -19.84
C ILE A 160 1.63 -11.58 -20.59
N GLU A 161 1.69 -11.56 -21.90
CA GLU A 161 1.38 -12.71 -22.77
C GLU A 161 0.02 -13.40 -22.52
N GLY A 162 -0.94 -12.66 -21.96
CA GLY A 162 -2.29 -13.16 -21.67
C GLY A 162 -2.58 -13.50 -20.21
N ASP A 163 -1.59 -13.46 -19.33
CA ASP A 163 -1.79 -13.58 -17.89
C ASP A 163 -2.22 -12.23 -17.30
N ASP A 164 -3.35 -12.25 -16.59
CA ASP A 164 -3.94 -11.04 -16.01
C ASP A 164 -3.87 -10.97 -14.48
N CYS A 165 -3.36 -12.01 -13.83
CA CYS A 165 -3.18 -12.05 -12.38
C CYS A 165 -1.88 -12.76 -12.02
N THR A 166 -1.05 -12.15 -11.17
CA THR A 166 0.23 -12.71 -10.72
C THR A 166 0.18 -13.26 -9.31
N PHE A 167 -0.46 -12.57 -8.39
CA PHE A 167 -0.66 -13.03 -7.02
C PHE A 167 -1.93 -12.43 -6.43
N LYS A 168 -2.41 -13.02 -5.34
CA LYS A 168 -3.62 -12.59 -4.62
C LYS A 168 -3.31 -12.39 -3.15
N HIS A 169 -3.94 -11.39 -2.57
CA HIS A 169 -3.87 -11.17 -1.13
C HIS A 169 -5.20 -10.59 -0.62
N THR A 170 -5.37 -10.59 0.68
CA THR A 170 -6.51 -9.94 1.33
C THR A 170 -6.02 -8.88 2.31
N VAL A 171 -6.65 -7.72 2.28
CA VAL A 171 -6.39 -6.63 3.22
C VAL A 171 -7.58 -6.51 4.16
N THR A 172 -7.34 -6.58 5.45
CA THR A 172 -8.36 -6.31 6.47
C THR A 172 -8.25 -4.85 6.89
N MET A 173 -9.37 -4.14 6.86
CA MET A 173 -9.47 -2.73 7.24
C MET A 173 -10.60 -2.49 8.23
N LYS A 174 -10.49 -1.42 9.01
CA LYS A 174 -11.50 -0.99 9.98
C LYS A 174 -11.68 0.52 9.91
N GLU A 175 -12.94 0.95 10.00
CA GLU A 175 -13.24 2.37 10.13
C GLU A 175 -12.84 2.90 11.50
N ARG A 176 -12.17 4.05 11.55
CA ARG A 176 -11.79 4.75 12.77
C ARG A 176 -11.79 6.26 12.54
N ASP A 177 -12.55 7.00 13.35
CA ASP A 177 -12.60 8.47 13.37
C ASP A 177 -12.90 9.12 11.99
N GLY A 178 -13.73 8.46 11.17
CA GLY A 178 -14.09 8.91 9.84
C GLY A 178 -13.08 8.61 8.74
N GLY A 179 -12.01 7.89 9.06
CA GLY A 179 -11.03 7.32 8.14
C GLY A 179 -10.97 5.79 8.27
N TRP A 180 -9.97 5.19 7.65
CA TRP A 180 -9.77 3.74 7.65
C TRP A 180 -8.36 3.38 8.04
N ILE A 181 -8.23 2.34 8.87
CA ILE A 181 -6.94 1.78 9.28
C ILE A 181 -6.75 0.38 8.69
N TYR A 182 -5.51 0.06 8.42
CA TYR A 182 -5.11 -1.29 8.06
C TYR A 182 -4.98 -2.14 9.32
N MET A 183 -5.57 -3.35 9.28
CA MET A 183 -5.58 -4.30 10.40
C MET A 183 -4.76 -5.54 10.11
N GLY A 184 -4.47 -5.82 8.84
CA GLY A 184 -3.69 -6.97 8.43
C GLY A 184 -3.69 -7.17 6.92
N ASN A 185 -2.76 -8.00 6.47
CA ASN A 185 -2.65 -8.51 5.11
C ASN A 185 -2.32 -10.00 5.13
N ASP A 186 -2.97 -10.77 4.27
CA ASP A 186 -2.74 -12.20 4.11
C ASP A 186 -2.49 -12.49 2.63
N VAL A 187 -1.33 -13.04 2.32
CA VAL A 187 -0.91 -13.38 0.95
C VAL A 187 -1.30 -14.82 0.66
N ASN A 188 -2.13 -15.02 -0.35
CA ASN A 188 -2.54 -16.36 -0.75
C ASN A 188 -1.34 -17.18 -1.28
N GLU A 189 -1.30 -18.46 -0.96
CA GLU A 189 -0.24 -19.37 -1.45
C GLU A 189 -0.19 -19.42 -2.99
N GLU A 190 -1.35 -19.26 -3.65
CA GLU A 190 -1.44 -19.24 -5.12
C GLU A 190 -0.79 -17.99 -5.70
N GLY A 191 0.29 -18.16 -6.45
CA GLY A 191 1.04 -17.07 -7.07
C GLY A 191 2.05 -16.38 -6.14
N SER A 192 2.29 -16.90 -4.95
CA SER A 192 3.27 -16.34 -4.00
C SER A 192 4.68 -16.21 -4.60
N ASP A 193 5.06 -17.11 -5.51
CA ASP A 193 6.34 -17.05 -6.24
C ASP A 193 6.47 -15.83 -7.18
N SER A 194 5.35 -15.18 -7.49
CA SER A 194 5.28 -14.00 -8.35
C SER A 194 5.24 -12.69 -7.59
N ILE A 195 5.30 -12.73 -6.26
CA ILE A 195 5.35 -11.54 -5.43
C ILE A 195 6.62 -10.75 -5.74
N PRO A 196 6.51 -9.43 -6.00
CA PRO A 196 7.67 -8.60 -6.27
C PRO A 196 8.68 -8.66 -5.13
N ALA A 197 9.96 -8.82 -5.46
CA ALA A 197 11.02 -8.74 -4.46
C ALA A 197 11.08 -7.32 -3.90
N TYR A 198 11.04 -7.21 -2.58
CA TYR A 198 11.19 -5.96 -1.85
C TYR A 198 12.52 -5.93 -1.10
N LYS A 199 13.12 -4.74 -1.03
CA LYS A 199 14.29 -4.47 -0.20
C LYS A 199 14.05 -3.14 0.52
N PRO A 200 14.27 -3.10 1.84
CA PRO A 200 14.25 -1.84 2.59
C PRO A 200 15.13 -0.80 1.91
N ARG A 201 14.66 0.44 1.85
CA ARG A 201 15.41 1.54 1.21
C ARG A 201 16.69 1.84 1.95
N ARG A 202 16.67 1.66 3.26
CA ARG A 202 17.81 1.85 4.13
C ARG A 202 18.26 0.52 4.71
N GLU A 203 19.53 0.19 4.49
CA GLU A 203 20.22 -0.91 5.19
C GLU A 203 20.76 -0.37 6.51
N PHE A 204 20.42 -1.02 7.62
CA PHE A 204 20.86 -0.68 8.97
C PHE A 204 21.90 -1.67 9.48
#